data_4d28c6650c2de9a1a77694e1ec0f9326
#
_entry.id   4d28c6650c2de9a1a77694e1ec0f9326
#
_cell.length_a   1.000
_cell.length_b   1.000
_cell.length_c   1.000
_cell.angle_alpha   90.00
_cell.angle_beta   90.00
_cell.angle_gamma   90.00
#
_symmetry.space_group_name_H-M   'P 1'
#
loop_
_entity.id
_entity.type
_entity.pdbx_description
1 polymer ?
#
loop_
_entity_poly.entity_id
_entity_poly.type
_entity_poly.pdbx_seq_one_letter_code
_entity_poly.pdbx_strand_id
1 'polypeptide(L)'
;MVKRNINLNKCASRQRGVALITVLLVFALVAVIATELLHRSQLNLRSVANLVDTRQAYYYALAGEAYARQLLARDVIDGKGEIDNLLEPWAKASEQPPFEIADGEIHIEIHDLQGRFNLNSVIDENGLASPTGFPQFKALLVALQLNNNYANEWLDWIDRDQQRTATGAEDADYAGYRTAGAPEADISALRLLRSMLPQDYAKLAPHIAVLPENNAAINVNTADAAVLRLLSPIISDARATELVARQKSGGFRTIEEFQQAAGLTQSAAVPIGLNSNYFEVLITVKYANHWQRVRTILRRDRGTQDGPVSFAVLNRVRSPLIDDLE
;
A
#
# COMPACT_ATOMS: atom_id res chain seq x y z
N MET A 1 9.06 -16.20 -109.38
CA MET A 1 8.17 -15.77 -108.30
C MET A 1 8.34 -16.73 -107.13
N VAL A 2 9.11 -16.38 -106.12
CA VAL A 2 9.36 -17.20 -104.90
C VAL A 2 8.53 -16.62 -103.77
N LYS A 3 7.54 -17.35 -103.27
CA LYS A 3 6.77 -16.99 -102.08
C LYS A 3 7.58 -17.37 -100.80
N ARG A 4 7.99 -16.40 -100.05
CA ARG A 4 8.54 -16.58 -98.69
C ARG A 4 7.39 -16.78 -97.70
N ASN A 5 7.25 -17.96 -97.11
CA ASN A 5 6.40 -18.23 -95.99
C ASN A 5 7.16 -17.84 -94.71
N ILE A 6 6.70 -16.82 -94.04
CA ILE A 6 7.20 -16.42 -92.75
C ILE A 6 6.42 -17.18 -91.68
N ASN A 7 7.09 -18.05 -90.93
CA ASN A 7 6.51 -18.85 -89.84
C ASN A 7 6.47 -17.97 -88.54
N LEU A 8 5.28 -17.47 -88.17
CA LEU A 8 5.05 -16.57 -87.03
C LEU A 8 4.61 -17.30 -85.74
N ASN A 9 4.87 -18.60 -85.60
CA ASN A 9 4.26 -19.38 -84.50
C ASN A 9 5.22 -19.95 -83.48
N LYS A 10 6.28 -19.22 -83.01
CA LYS A 10 7.18 -19.72 -81.93
C LYS A 10 7.46 -18.82 -80.76
N CYS A 11 6.72 -17.71 -80.59
CA CYS A 11 6.97 -16.78 -79.41
C CYS A 11 5.89 -16.82 -78.38
N ALA A 12 4.74 -17.48 -78.56
CA ALA A 12 3.63 -17.36 -77.58
C ALA A 12 3.65 -18.33 -76.41
N SER A 13 4.48 -19.35 -76.37
CA SER A 13 4.51 -20.35 -75.28
C SER A 13 5.42 -19.99 -74.11
N ARG A 14 6.45 -19.14 -74.32
CA ARG A 14 7.33 -18.70 -73.26
C ARG A 14 6.74 -17.61 -72.35
N GLN A 15 5.83 -16.77 -72.78
CA GLN A 15 5.21 -15.71 -72.06
C GLN A 15 4.18 -16.16 -71.01
N ARG A 16 3.49 -17.32 -71.24
CA ARG A 16 2.47 -17.87 -70.36
C ARG A 16 3.06 -18.36 -69.04
N GLY A 17 4.28 -18.91 -68.97
CA GLY A 17 4.93 -19.38 -67.73
C GLY A 17 5.38 -18.25 -66.86
N VAL A 18 5.89 -17.14 -67.42
CA VAL A 18 6.32 -15.96 -66.65
C VAL A 18 5.11 -15.25 -66.01
N ALA A 19 4.00 -15.10 -66.74
CA ALA A 19 2.78 -14.49 -66.23
C ALA A 19 2.21 -15.28 -65.03
N LEU A 20 2.24 -16.61 -65.05
CA LEU A 20 1.78 -17.44 -63.95
C LEU A 20 2.66 -17.25 -62.71
N ILE A 21 3.99 -17.23 -62.87
CA ILE A 21 4.92 -17.03 -61.76
C ILE A 21 4.75 -15.63 -61.12
N THR A 22 4.58 -14.58 -61.95
CA THR A 22 4.33 -13.23 -61.43
C THR A 22 3.02 -13.11 -60.66
N VAL A 23 1.95 -13.73 -61.13
CA VAL A 23 0.66 -13.78 -60.44
C VAL A 23 0.78 -14.52 -59.09
N LEU A 24 1.44 -15.67 -59.08
CA LEU A 24 1.69 -16.43 -57.87
C LEU A 24 2.55 -15.65 -56.86
N LEU A 25 3.56 -14.94 -57.33
CA LEU A 25 4.43 -14.11 -56.48
C LEU A 25 3.65 -12.93 -55.89
N VAL A 26 2.81 -12.25 -56.68
CA VAL A 26 1.95 -11.16 -56.17
C VAL A 26 0.93 -11.71 -55.16
N PHE A 27 0.31 -12.88 -55.47
CA PHE A 27 -0.60 -13.52 -54.53
C PHE A 27 0.08 -13.89 -53.21
N ALA A 28 1.29 -14.48 -53.27
CA ALA A 28 2.07 -14.79 -52.07
C ALA A 28 2.41 -13.52 -51.25
N LEU A 29 2.81 -12.43 -51.92
CA LEU A 29 3.09 -11.15 -51.26
C LEU A 29 1.84 -10.58 -50.58
N VAL A 30 0.70 -10.58 -51.27
CA VAL A 30 -0.58 -10.11 -50.69
C VAL A 30 -1.00 -10.99 -49.52
N ALA A 31 -0.82 -12.31 -49.59
CA ALA A 31 -1.12 -13.22 -48.48
C ALA A 31 -0.24 -12.94 -47.24
N VAL A 32 1.06 -12.68 -47.42
CA VAL A 32 1.96 -12.31 -46.32
C VAL A 32 1.54 -11.00 -45.70
N ILE A 33 1.25 -9.97 -46.51
CA ILE A 33 0.80 -8.66 -45.99
C ILE A 33 -0.54 -8.79 -45.24
N ALA A 34 -1.49 -9.54 -45.77
CA ALA A 34 -2.77 -9.77 -45.12
C ALA A 34 -2.63 -10.49 -43.79
N THR A 35 -1.76 -11.52 -43.72
CA THR A 35 -1.47 -12.24 -42.47
C THR A 35 -0.84 -11.32 -41.43
N GLU A 36 0.11 -10.48 -41.82
CA GLU A 36 0.75 -9.51 -40.91
C GLU A 36 -0.26 -8.49 -40.39
N LEU A 37 -1.15 -7.95 -41.24
CA LEU A 37 -2.20 -7.01 -40.82
C LEU A 37 -3.18 -7.66 -39.83
N LEU A 38 -3.59 -8.89 -40.08
CA LEU A 38 -4.45 -9.64 -39.16
C LEU A 38 -3.76 -9.88 -37.81
N HIS A 39 -2.49 -10.27 -37.82
CA HIS A 39 -1.72 -10.47 -36.60
C HIS A 39 -1.59 -9.18 -35.78
N ARG A 40 -1.24 -8.07 -36.42
CA ARG A 40 -1.19 -6.75 -35.76
C ARG A 40 -2.55 -6.33 -35.19
N SER A 41 -3.62 -6.56 -35.96
CA SER A 41 -4.98 -6.27 -35.48
C SER A 41 -5.35 -7.08 -34.26
N GLN A 42 -5.02 -8.38 -34.21
CA GLN A 42 -5.24 -9.22 -33.01
C GLN A 42 -4.44 -8.76 -31.81
N LEU A 43 -3.17 -8.38 -32.00
CA LEU A 43 -2.34 -7.83 -30.90
C LEU A 43 -2.93 -6.53 -30.37
N ASN A 44 -3.37 -5.63 -31.25
CA ASN A 44 -4.00 -4.38 -30.85
C ASN A 44 -5.30 -4.62 -30.06
N LEU A 45 -6.15 -5.55 -30.52
CA LEU A 45 -7.39 -5.90 -29.82
C LEU A 45 -7.11 -6.45 -28.42
N ARG A 46 -6.13 -7.35 -28.27
CA ARG A 46 -5.71 -7.87 -26.96
C ARG A 46 -5.16 -6.78 -26.07
N SER A 47 -4.34 -5.88 -26.59
CA SER A 47 -3.78 -4.75 -25.83
C SER A 47 -4.89 -3.81 -25.33
N VAL A 48 -5.87 -3.49 -26.18
CA VAL A 48 -7.02 -2.66 -25.80
C VAL A 48 -7.89 -3.37 -24.75
N ALA A 49 -8.17 -4.66 -24.91
CA ALA A 49 -8.92 -5.45 -23.94
C ALA A 49 -8.23 -5.44 -22.58
N ASN A 50 -6.94 -5.75 -22.52
CA ASN A 50 -6.15 -5.71 -21.29
C ASN A 50 -6.17 -4.32 -20.61
N LEU A 51 -6.11 -3.24 -21.39
CA LEU A 51 -6.21 -1.88 -20.88
C LEU A 51 -7.59 -1.60 -20.27
N VAL A 52 -8.65 -2.03 -20.93
CA VAL A 52 -10.03 -1.89 -20.43
C VAL A 52 -10.21 -2.67 -19.14
N ASP A 53 -9.77 -3.93 -19.11
CA ASP A 53 -9.89 -4.80 -17.93
C ASP A 53 -9.09 -4.23 -16.73
N THR A 54 -7.88 -3.76 -16.96
CA THR A 54 -7.07 -3.11 -15.92
C THR A 54 -7.73 -1.84 -15.37
N ARG A 55 -8.34 -1.04 -16.23
CA ARG A 55 -9.10 0.15 -15.80
C ARG A 55 -10.35 -0.23 -15.02
N GLN A 56 -11.06 -1.26 -15.47
CA GLN A 56 -12.25 -1.75 -14.78
C GLN A 56 -11.90 -2.28 -13.39
N ALA A 57 -10.83 -3.07 -13.26
CA ALA A 57 -10.32 -3.52 -11.97
C ALA A 57 -10.01 -2.35 -11.03
N TYR A 58 -9.43 -1.27 -11.55
CA TYR A 58 -9.18 -0.07 -10.75
C TYR A 58 -10.47 0.63 -10.29
N TYR A 59 -11.49 0.73 -11.14
CA TYR A 59 -12.79 1.29 -10.74
C TYR A 59 -13.49 0.43 -9.66
N TYR A 60 -13.36 -0.87 -9.73
CA TYR A 60 -13.82 -1.76 -8.67
C TYR A 60 -13.05 -1.54 -7.36
N ALA A 61 -11.74 -1.29 -7.44
CA ALA A 61 -10.96 -0.93 -6.25
C ALA A 61 -11.43 0.40 -5.63
N LEU A 62 -11.77 1.41 -6.43
CA LEU A 62 -12.35 2.66 -5.93
C LEU A 62 -13.75 2.44 -5.31
N ALA A 63 -14.54 1.52 -5.84
CA ALA A 63 -15.82 1.14 -5.23
C ALA A 63 -15.62 0.45 -3.87
N GLY A 64 -14.61 -0.42 -3.75
CA GLY A 64 -14.20 -1.02 -2.48
C GLY A 64 -13.75 0.03 -1.45
N GLU A 65 -12.99 1.05 -1.89
CA GLU A 65 -12.62 2.18 -1.03
C GLU A 65 -13.86 2.97 -0.54
N ALA A 66 -14.81 3.22 -1.43
CA ALA A 66 -16.05 3.90 -1.06
C ALA A 66 -16.86 3.10 -0.03
N TYR A 67 -16.89 1.78 -0.16
CA TYR A 67 -17.52 0.89 0.81
C TYR A 67 -16.80 0.91 2.17
N ALA A 68 -15.46 0.87 2.17
CA ALA A 68 -14.67 1.00 3.39
C ALA A 68 -14.94 2.31 4.14
N ARG A 69 -15.05 3.44 3.41
CA ARG A 69 -15.46 4.73 3.99
C ARG A 69 -16.86 4.66 4.59
N GLN A 70 -17.78 3.95 3.96
CA GLN A 70 -19.13 3.78 4.49
C GLN A 70 -19.14 2.96 5.79
N LEU A 71 -18.32 1.91 5.89
CA LEU A 71 -18.15 1.15 7.13
C LEU A 71 -17.62 2.03 8.26
N LEU A 72 -16.54 2.78 7.99
CA LEU A 72 -15.92 3.70 8.94
C LEU A 72 -16.85 4.88 9.33
N ALA A 73 -17.71 5.33 8.43
CA ALA A 73 -18.69 6.37 8.73
C ALA A 73 -19.84 5.84 9.61
N ARG A 74 -20.35 4.65 9.30
CA ARG A 74 -21.40 4.01 10.11
C ARG A 74 -20.95 3.76 11.54
N ASP A 75 -19.70 3.34 11.71
CA ASP A 75 -19.11 3.15 13.02
C ASP A 75 -19.21 4.41 13.89
N VAL A 76 -18.89 5.58 13.34
CA VAL A 76 -19.04 6.86 14.05
C VAL A 76 -20.52 7.18 14.35
N ILE A 77 -21.42 6.92 13.40
CA ILE A 77 -22.85 7.27 13.53
C ILE A 77 -23.53 6.34 14.54
N ASP A 78 -23.32 5.03 14.42
CA ASP A 78 -24.01 4.01 15.21
C ASP A 78 -23.37 3.87 16.61
N GLY A 79 -22.03 3.94 16.69
CA GLY A 79 -21.24 3.82 17.92
C GLY A 79 -20.97 5.13 18.64
N LYS A 80 -21.48 6.28 18.15
CA LYS A 80 -21.13 7.64 18.58
C LYS A 80 -19.65 7.99 18.41
N GLY A 81 -18.88 7.16 17.74
CA GLY A 81 -17.48 7.38 17.40
C GLY A 81 -16.52 7.56 18.58
N GLU A 82 -16.89 7.09 19.77
CA GLU A 82 -16.10 7.27 20.98
C GLU A 82 -14.96 6.26 21.08
N ILE A 83 -15.13 5.06 20.50
CA ILE A 83 -14.21 3.94 20.61
C ILE A 83 -14.09 3.28 19.24
N ASP A 84 -12.87 2.98 18.83
CA ASP A 84 -12.57 2.10 17.69
C ASP A 84 -11.83 0.85 18.22
N ASN A 85 -12.32 -0.34 17.88
CA ASN A 85 -11.78 -1.60 18.36
C ASN A 85 -11.83 -2.72 17.31
N LEU A 86 -11.14 -3.83 17.58
CA LEU A 86 -11.01 -4.96 16.66
C LEU A 86 -12.30 -5.81 16.49
N LEU A 87 -13.38 -5.52 17.24
CA LEU A 87 -14.63 -6.26 17.14
C LEU A 87 -15.65 -5.59 16.20
N GLU A 88 -15.35 -4.41 15.73
CA GLU A 88 -16.21 -3.60 14.87
C GLU A 88 -16.24 -4.12 13.42
N PRO A 89 -17.32 -3.81 12.68
CA PRO A 89 -17.49 -4.29 11.32
C PRO A 89 -16.33 -3.89 10.37
N TRP A 90 -15.76 -2.71 10.56
CA TRP A 90 -14.64 -2.26 9.75
C TRP A 90 -13.38 -3.11 9.98
N ALA A 91 -13.07 -3.46 11.25
CA ALA A 91 -11.91 -4.27 11.59
C ALA A 91 -12.04 -5.73 11.11
N LYS A 92 -13.28 -6.20 10.99
CA LYS A 92 -13.60 -7.56 10.50
C LYS A 92 -13.87 -7.61 9.00
N ALA A 93 -13.61 -6.53 8.26
CA ALA A 93 -13.85 -6.51 6.81
C ALA A 93 -13.06 -7.61 6.07
N SER A 94 -11.83 -7.89 6.51
CA SER A 94 -10.97 -8.94 5.95
C SER A 94 -11.44 -10.37 6.23
N GLU A 95 -12.25 -10.57 7.27
CA GLU A 95 -12.83 -11.87 7.63
C GLU A 95 -14.10 -12.19 6.80
N GLN A 96 -14.66 -11.19 6.12
CA GLN A 96 -15.81 -11.41 5.25
C GLN A 96 -15.38 -12.06 3.94
N PRO A 97 -16.24 -12.91 3.35
CA PRO A 97 -15.97 -13.43 2.02
C PRO A 97 -15.83 -12.26 1.02
N PRO A 98 -14.98 -12.42 0.00
CA PRO A 98 -14.85 -11.41 -1.04
C PRO A 98 -16.21 -11.08 -1.69
N PHE A 99 -16.38 -9.81 -2.07
CA PHE A 99 -17.57 -9.39 -2.83
C PHE A 99 -17.47 -9.92 -4.25
N GLU A 100 -18.43 -10.75 -4.64
CA GLU A 100 -18.52 -11.24 -6.01
C GLU A 100 -18.98 -10.12 -6.95
N ILE A 101 -18.31 -9.99 -8.09
CA ILE A 101 -18.65 -9.12 -9.20
C ILE A 101 -18.71 -9.95 -10.48
N ALA A 102 -19.31 -9.41 -11.56
CA ALA A 102 -19.24 -10.06 -12.86
C ALA A 102 -17.76 -10.26 -13.23
N ASP A 103 -17.34 -11.49 -13.51
CA ASP A 103 -15.99 -11.89 -13.89
C ASP A 103 -14.89 -11.66 -12.83
N GLY A 104 -15.24 -11.60 -11.53
CA GLY A 104 -14.22 -11.44 -10.50
C GLY A 104 -14.70 -11.25 -9.07
N GLU A 105 -13.80 -10.75 -8.22
CA GLU A 105 -14.03 -10.58 -6.79
C GLU A 105 -13.25 -9.38 -6.23
N ILE A 106 -13.76 -8.80 -5.14
CA ILE A 106 -13.15 -7.68 -4.41
C ILE A 106 -12.94 -8.11 -2.96
N HIS A 107 -11.72 -8.06 -2.50
CA HIS A 107 -11.36 -8.24 -1.10
C HIS A 107 -10.97 -6.89 -0.48
N ILE A 108 -11.44 -6.62 0.75
CA ILE A 108 -11.24 -5.36 1.45
C ILE A 108 -10.67 -5.63 2.84
N GLU A 109 -9.58 -4.97 3.16
CA GLU A 109 -8.97 -4.98 4.49
C GLU A 109 -8.88 -3.53 4.98
N ILE A 110 -9.18 -3.32 6.26
CA ILE A 110 -9.08 -2.01 6.90
C ILE A 110 -8.26 -2.15 8.16
N HIS A 111 -7.20 -1.37 8.26
CA HIS A 111 -6.29 -1.37 9.40
C HIS A 111 -6.25 0.00 10.05
N ASP A 112 -6.32 0.03 11.36
CA ASP A 112 -6.09 1.24 12.13
C ASP A 112 -4.60 1.58 12.18
N LEU A 113 -4.23 2.77 11.71
CA LEU A 113 -2.83 3.22 11.75
C LEU A 113 -2.43 3.81 13.09
N GLN A 114 -3.37 4.23 13.93
CA GLN A 114 -3.07 4.71 15.29
C GLN A 114 -2.85 3.57 16.28
N GLY A 115 -3.13 2.33 15.92
CA GLY A 115 -2.65 1.15 16.63
C GLY A 115 -1.17 0.85 16.40
N ARG A 116 -0.48 1.61 15.53
CA ARG A 116 0.94 1.43 15.17
C ARG A 116 1.79 2.59 15.70
N PHE A 117 3.09 2.36 15.82
CA PHE A 117 4.04 3.42 16.18
C PHE A 117 4.19 4.42 15.02
N ASN A 118 3.96 5.70 15.30
CA ASN A 118 4.13 6.75 14.28
C ASN A 118 5.61 7.11 14.12
N LEU A 119 6.21 6.81 12.97
CA LEU A 119 7.61 7.12 12.68
C LEU A 119 7.91 8.62 12.64
N ASN A 120 6.94 9.48 12.32
CA ASN A 120 7.13 10.93 12.36
C ASN A 120 7.22 11.47 13.80
N SER A 121 6.81 10.69 14.82
CA SER A 121 6.98 11.08 16.23
C SER A 121 8.44 11.08 16.70
N VAL A 122 9.35 10.52 15.89
CA VAL A 122 10.80 10.52 16.18
C VAL A 122 11.38 11.92 16.18
N ILE A 123 10.76 12.89 15.50
CA ILE A 123 11.09 14.30 15.56
C ILE A 123 9.96 15.10 16.23
N ASP A 124 10.33 16.23 16.82
CA ASP A 124 9.40 17.21 17.36
C ASP A 124 8.87 18.18 16.29
N GLU A 125 8.07 19.17 16.70
CA GLU A 125 7.51 20.20 15.80
C GLU A 125 8.58 21.10 15.16
N ASN A 126 9.78 21.18 15.77
CA ASN A 126 10.92 21.94 15.25
C ASN A 126 11.74 21.13 14.24
N GLY A 127 11.45 19.84 14.08
CA GLY A 127 12.21 18.92 13.25
C GLY A 127 13.51 18.45 13.92
N LEU A 128 13.56 18.45 15.24
CA LEU A 128 14.66 17.93 16.05
C LEU A 128 14.28 16.61 16.71
N ALA A 129 15.26 15.86 17.19
CA ALA A 129 15.01 14.59 17.88
C ALA A 129 13.99 14.74 19.01
N SER A 130 12.88 14.02 18.93
CA SER A 130 11.85 13.99 19.97
C SER A 130 12.39 13.30 21.23
N PRO A 131 12.27 13.91 22.41
CA PRO A 131 12.73 13.32 23.67
C PRO A 131 11.94 12.05 24.05
N THR A 132 10.78 11.83 23.48
CA THR A 132 9.92 10.65 23.72
C THR A 132 9.89 9.69 22.51
N GLY A 133 9.60 10.17 21.31
CA GLY A 133 9.42 9.34 20.13
C GLY A 133 10.70 8.62 19.69
N PHE A 134 11.84 9.31 19.72
CA PHE A 134 13.10 8.68 19.34
C PHE A 134 13.53 7.52 20.26
N PRO A 135 13.51 7.64 21.59
CA PRO A 135 13.76 6.50 22.48
C PRO A 135 12.74 5.37 22.30
N GLN A 136 11.47 5.69 22.02
CA GLN A 136 10.45 4.66 21.76
C GLN A 136 10.70 3.89 20.49
N PHE A 137 11.12 4.55 19.41
CA PHE A 137 11.49 3.83 18.20
C PHE A 137 12.65 2.86 18.44
N LYS A 138 13.67 3.28 19.20
CA LYS A 138 14.73 2.37 19.64
C LYS A 138 14.19 1.18 20.45
N ALA A 139 13.27 1.44 21.38
CA ALA A 139 12.64 0.39 22.17
C ALA A 139 11.84 -0.60 21.28
N LEU A 140 11.16 -0.11 20.26
CA LEU A 140 10.46 -0.96 19.29
C LEU A 140 11.44 -1.87 18.53
N LEU A 141 12.54 -1.31 18.03
CA LEU A 141 13.57 -2.10 17.34
C LEU A 141 14.15 -3.19 18.26
N VAL A 142 14.43 -2.87 19.52
CA VAL A 142 14.86 -3.86 20.52
C VAL A 142 13.80 -4.94 20.74
N ALA A 143 12.54 -4.55 20.93
CA ALA A 143 11.42 -5.48 21.11
C ALA A 143 11.27 -6.47 19.95
N LEU A 144 11.53 -5.99 18.74
CA LEU A 144 11.50 -6.77 17.50
C LEU A 144 12.84 -7.46 17.19
N GLN A 145 13.86 -7.32 18.04
CA GLN A 145 15.21 -7.86 17.80
C GLN A 145 15.80 -7.39 16.46
N LEU A 146 15.61 -6.10 16.15
CA LEU A 146 16.13 -5.45 14.96
C LEU A 146 17.34 -4.59 15.30
N ASN A 147 18.10 -4.18 14.27
CA ASN A 147 19.26 -3.32 14.43
C ASN A 147 18.87 -1.92 14.90
N ASN A 148 19.37 -1.50 16.06
CA ASN A 148 19.10 -0.15 16.62
C ASN A 148 19.65 1.00 15.77
N ASN A 149 20.57 0.74 14.83
CA ASN A 149 21.08 1.76 13.93
C ASN A 149 19.97 2.35 13.05
N TYR A 150 18.92 1.58 12.73
CA TYR A 150 17.78 2.08 11.98
C TYR A 150 17.12 3.30 12.62
N ALA A 151 17.11 3.39 13.95
CA ALA A 151 16.56 4.58 14.61
C ALA A 151 17.41 5.83 14.38
N ASN A 152 18.73 5.71 14.39
CA ASN A 152 19.63 6.82 14.11
C ASN A 152 19.58 7.22 12.63
N GLU A 153 19.59 6.22 11.71
CA GLU A 153 19.44 6.50 10.27
C GLU A 153 18.08 7.12 9.96
N TRP A 154 17.01 6.69 10.64
CA TRP A 154 15.69 7.28 10.44
C TRP A 154 15.59 8.70 10.98
N LEU A 155 16.22 8.98 12.13
CA LEU A 155 16.29 10.34 12.69
C LEU A 155 16.98 11.28 11.69
N ASP A 156 18.21 10.96 11.27
CA ASP A 156 18.98 11.75 10.31
C ASP A 156 18.26 11.86 8.93
N TRP A 157 17.40 10.87 8.59
CA TRP A 157 16.63 10.91 7.35
C TRP A 157 15.54 11.99 7.36
N ILE A 158 14.86 12.21 8.52
CA ILE A 158 13.69 13.09 8.60
C ILE A 158 13.94 14.40 9.34
N ASP A 159 15.02 14.55 10.09
CA ASP A 159 15.30 15.79 10.79
C ASP A 159 15.79 16.90 9.85
N ARG A 160 15.85 18.11 10.35
CA ARG A 160 16.13 19.29 9.51
C ARG A 160 17.59 19.64 9.44
N ASP A 161 18.38 19.12 10.34
CA ASP A 161 19.81 19.46 10.33
C ASP A 161 20.61 18.47 9.47
N GLN A 162 21.90 18.64 9.36
CA GLN A 162 22.80 17.76 8.62
C GLN A 162 23.89 17.23 9.54
N GLN A 163 23.56 17.10 10.84
CA GLN A 163 24.48 16.61 11.84
C GLN A 163 24.27 15.12 12.05
N ARG A 164 25.07 14.33 11.38
CA ARG A 164 24.99 12.88 11.48
C ARG A 164 25.09 12.38 12.91
N THR A 165 24.12 11.60 13.36
CA THR A 165 24.19 10.85 14.59
C THR A 165 25.27 9.75 14.53
N ALA A 166 25.62 9.15 15.67
CA ALA A 166 26.78 8.24 15.78
C ALA A 166 26.78 7.08 14.76
N THR A 167 25.61 6.53 14.42
CA THR A 167 25.42 5.44 13.45
C THR A 167 24.43 5.78 12.36
N GLY A 168 24.08 7.04 12.23
CA GLY A 168 23.13 7.55 11.24
C GLY A 168 23.78 7.84 9.88
N ALA A 169 23.03 8.49 9.01
CA ALA A 169 23.47 8.82 7.65
C ALA A 169 22.75 10.07 7.14
N GLU A 170 23.53 11.02 6.64
CA GLU A 170 23.09 12.29 6.07
C GLU A 170 23.30 12.31 4.54
N ASP A 171 22.95 13.42 3.90
CA ASP A 171 23.07 13.63 2.44
C ASP A 171 24.40 13.15 1.88
N ALA A 172 25.51 13.39 2.59
CA ALA A 172 26.85 12.99 2.15
C ALA A 172 27.07 11.47 2.13
N ASP A 173 26.27 10.71 2.85
CA ASP A 173 26.37 9.26 2.95
C ASP A 173 25.55 8.53 1.88
N TYR A 174 24.68 9.24 1.13
CA TYR A 174 23.82 8.69 0.09
C TYR A 174 24.29 9.05 -1.31
N ALA A 175 24.42 8.03 -2.18
CA ALA A 175 24.81 8.24 -3.58
C ALA A 175 23.57 8.41 -4.47
N GLY A 176 23.37 9.63 -4.97
CA GLY A 176 22.34 9.91 -5.99
C GLY A 176 20.97 10.36 -5.47
N TYR A 177 20.75 10.43 -4.17
CA TYR A 177 19.56 11.01 -3.55
C TYR A 177 19.93 11.65 -2.20
N ARG A 178 19.03 12.44 -1.66
CA ARG A 178 19.17 13.15 -0.40
C ARG A 178 18.24 12.60 0.64
N THR A 179 18.51 12.89 1.91
CA THR A 179 17.61 12.70 3.03
C THR A 179 16.35 13.57 2.84
N ALA A 180 15.25 13.20 3.47
CA ALA A 180 14.00 13.96 3.35
C ALA A 180 14.08 15.32 4.04
N GLY A 181 14.78 15.42 5.19
CA GLY A 181 14.85 16.62 6.03
C GLY A 181 13.47 17.13 6.48
N ALA A 182 12.47 16.26 6.48
CA ALA A 182 11.07 16.56 6.77
C ALA A 182 10.31 15.27 7.12
N PRO A 183 9.14 15.37 7.81
CA PRO A 183 8.26 14.24 8.03
C PRO A 183 7.90 13.51 6.75
N GLU A 184 7.93 12.21 6.77
CA GLU A 184 7.60 11.36 5.62
C GLU A 184 6.09 11.15 5.46
N ALA A 185 5.70 10.75 4.24
CA ALA A 185 4.32 10.46 3.90
C ALA A 185 4.03 8.95 3.74
N ASP A 186 5.07 8.11 3.70
CA ASP A 186 4.93 6.67 3.49
C ASP A 186 6.06 5.88 4.17
N ILE A 187 5.69 4.73 4.77
CA ILE A 187 6.66 3.86 5.45
C ILE A 187 7.73 3.29 4.50
N SER A 188 7.48 3.28 3.20
CA SER A 188 8.44 2.78 2.21
C SER A 188 9.74 3.58 2.16
N ALA A 189 9.75 4.81 2.67
CA ALA A 189 10.95 5.63 2.83
C ALA A 189 12.04 4.92 3.67
N LEU A 190 11.66 4.08 4.64
CA LEU A 190 12.60 3.24 5.37
C LEU A 190 13.48 2.35 4.48
N ARG A 191 12.98 1.96 3.31
CA ARG A 191 13.74 1.15 2.34
C ARG A 191 14.89 1.91 1.68
N LEU A 192 14.91 3.23 1.83
CA LEU A 192 15.97 4.11 1.33
C LEU A 192 17.11 4.24 2.35
N LEU A 193 16.89 3.84 3.60
CA LEU A 193 17.97 3.83 4.60
C LEU A 193 19.09 2.89 4.17
N ARG A 194 20.33 3.36 4.34
CA ARG A 194 21.53 2.68 3.86
C ARG A 194 21.70 1.25 4.39
N SER A 195 21.30 1.01 5.64
CA SER A 195 21.47 -0.29 6.27
C SER A 195 20.22 -1.15 6.30
N MET A 196 19.06 -0.66 5.85
CA MET A 196 17.77 -1.36 5.93
C MET A 196 17.77 -2.63 5.08
N LEU A 197 17.57 -3.76 5.72
CA LEU A 197 17.43 -5.05 5.04
C LEU A 197 15.95 -5.32 4.70
N PRO A 198 15.66 -5.93 3.53
CA PRO A 198 14.27 -6.24 3.14
C PRO A 198 13.51 -7.07 4.18
N GLN A 199 14.15 -8.04 4.80
CA GLN A 199 13.58 -8.89 5.85
C GLN A 199 13.26 -8.11 7.13
N ASP A 200 14.11 -7.14 7.50
CA ASP A 200 13.92 -6.30 8.69
C ASP A 200 12.80 -5.29 8.45
N TYR A 201 12.73 -4.72 7.23
CA TYR A 201 11.59 -3.92 6.81
C TYR A 201 10.27 -4.70 6.89
N ALA A 202 10.23 -5.92 6.37
CA ALA A 202 9.03 -6.77 6.41
C ALA A 202 8.59 -7.07 7.85
N LYS A 203 9.57 -7.27 8.78
CA LYS A 203 9.31 -7.50 10.19
C LYS A 203 8.83 -6.24 10.92
N LEU A 204 9.33 -5.06 10.53
CA LEU A 204 9.01 -3.77 11.15
C LEU A 204 7.67 -3.20 10.65
N ALA A 205 7.38 -3.32 9.36
CA ALA A 205 6.26 -2.67 8.68
C ALA A 205 4.87 -2.88 9.35
N PRO A 206 4.50 -4.04 9.91
CA PRO A 206 3.22 -4.22 10.58
C PRO A 206 3.05 -3.37 11.85
N HIS A 207 4.13 -2.94 12.49
CA HIS A 207 4.15 -2.25 13.78
C HIS A 207 4.25 -0.74 13.68
N ILE A 208 4.44 -0.21 12.47
CA ILE A 208 4.71 1.21 12.24
C ILE A 208 3.70 1.85 11.30
N ALA A 209 3.54 3.15 11.44
CA ALA A 209 2.79 4.00 10.51
C ALA A 209 3.53 5.33 10.31
N VAL A 210 3.11 6.08 9.33
CA VAL A 210 3.52 7.46 9.10
C VAL A 210 2.27 8.31 9.11
N LEU A 211 2.12 9.17 10.12
CA LEU A 211 0.98 10.05 10.30
C LEU A 211 1.45 11.51 10.22
N PRO A 212 0.59 12.41 9.70
CA PRO A 212 0.95 13.83 9.58
C PRO A 212 1.21 14.51 10.93
N GLU A 213 0.55 14.05 11.98
CA GLU A 213 0.65 14.59 13.33
C GLU A 213 1.69 13.80 14.12
N ASN A 214 2.77 14.48 14.57
CA ASN A 214 3.86 13.82 15.32
C ASN A 214 3.41 13.24 16.66
N ASN A 215 2.36 13.81 17.27
CA ASN A 215 1.83 13.45 18.57
C ASN A 215 0.48 12.73 18.53
N ALA A 216 0.14 12.08 17.41
CA ALA A 216 -1.09 11.30 17.30
C ALA A 216 -1.18 10.26 18.44
N ALA A 217 -2.35 10.20 19.08
CA ALA A 217 -2.57 9.26 20.18
C ALA A 217 -2.56 7.81 19.69
N ILE A 218 -1.94 6.91 20.45
CA ILE A 218 -1.97 5.47 20.16
C ILE A 218 -3.31 4.90 20.64
N ASN A 219 -4.04 4.26 19.71
CA ASN A 219 -5.27 3.55 20.06
C ASN A 219 -4.94 2.23 20.77
N VAL A 220 -5.24 2.18 22.07
CA VAL A 220 -4.94 1.02 22.92
C VAL A 220 -5.84 -0.18 22.64
N ASN A 221 -6.89 -0.04 21.84
CA ASN A 221 -7.79 -1.12 21.43
C ASN A 221 -7.34 -1.85 20.16
N THR A 222 -6.38 -1.28 19.42
CA THR A 222 -5.92 -1.84 18.15
C THR A 222 -4.41 -2.04 18.10
N ALA A 223 -3.67 -1.46 19.07
CA ALA A 223 -2.23 -1.60 19.17
C ALA A 223 -1.81 -3.03 19.52
N ASP A 224 -0.80 -3.54 18.82
CA ASP A 224 -0.23 -4.85 19.12
C ASP A 224 0.65 -4.86 20.38
N ALA A 225 1.09 -6.05 20.79
CA ALA A 225 1.88 -6.22 22.01
C ALA A 225 3.21 -5.43 21.98
N ALA A 226 3.88 -5.34 20.82
CA ALA A 226 5.14 -4.61 20.70
C ALA A 226 4.92 -3.11 20.89
N VAL A 227 3.86 -2.55 20.30
CA VAL A 227 3.49 -1.13 20.44
C VAL A 227 2.99 -0.82 21.86
N LEU A 228 2.17 -1.68 22.47
CA LEU A 228 1.71 -1.48 23.85
C LEU A 228 2.85 -1.41 24.86
N ARG A 229 3.93 -2.15 24.65
CA ARG A 229 5.14 -2.08 25.51
C ARG A 229 5.85 -0.73 25.45
N LEU A 230 5.69 0.04 24.40
CA LEU A 230 6.29 1.37 24.27
C LEU A 230 5.64 2.40 25.19
N LEU A 231 4.41 2.13 25.64
CA LEU A 231 3.66 3.08 26.48
C LEU A 231 4.25 3.22 27.90
N SER A 232 4.88 2.15 28.39
CA SER A 232 5.57 2.20 29.69
C SER A 232 6.51 0.99 29.88
N PRO A 233 7.69 1.17 30.49
CA PRO A 233 8.58 0.07 30.86
C PRO A 233 7.96 -0.96 31.83
N ILE A 234 6.86 -0.62 32.51
CA ILE A 234 6.14 -1.51 33.43
C ILE A 234 5.37 -2.59 32.66
N ILE A 235 5.01 -2.33 31.39
CA ILE A 235 4.28 -3.28 30.56
C ILE A 235 5.24 -4.35 30.06
N SER A 236 5.29 -5.48 30.78
CA SER A 236 6.06 -6.67 30.38
C SER A 236 5.43 -7.37 29.17
N ASP A 237 6.17 -8.30 28.56
CA ASP A 237 5.65 -9.14 27.44
C ASP A 237 4.38 -9.90 27.84
N ALA A 238 4.34 -10.48 29.04
CA ALA A 238 3.18 -11.19 29.56
C ALA A 238 1.98 -10.23 29.69
N ARG A 239 2.20 -9.03 30.26
CA ARG A 239 1.16 -8.03 30.42
C ARG A 239 0.64 -7.54 29.06
N ALA A 240 1.51 -7.25 28.11
CA ALA A 240 1.11 -6.87 26.75
C ALA A 240 0.26 -7.94 26.06
N THR A 241 0.61 -9.22 26.25
CA THR A 241 -0.18 -10.35 25.75
C THR A 241 -1.58 -10.41 26.37
N GLU A 242 -1.68 -10.18 27.69
CA GLU A 242 -2.99 -10.10 28.41
C GLU A 242 -3.85 -8.93 27.87
N LEU A 243 -3.23 -7.76 27.64
CA LEU A 243 -3.93 -6.60 27.10
C LEU A 243 -4.46 -6.87 25.70
N VAL A 244 -3.67 -7.50 24.82
CA VAL A 244 -4.11 -7.92 23.47
C VAL A 244 -5.22 -8.97 23.55
N ALA A 245 -5.17 -9.91 24.49
CA ALA A 245 -6.25 -10.87 24.70
C ALA A 245 -7.56 -10.16 25.09
N ARG A 246 -7.47 -9.13 25.93
CA ARG A 246 -8.62 -8.31 26.31
C ARG A 246 -9.20 -7.49 25.16
N GLN A 247 -8.35 -6.91 24.28
CA GLN A 247 -8.81 -6.23 23.06
C GLN A 247 -9.74 -7.16 22.23
N LYS A 248 -9.35 -8.42 22.08
CA LYS A 248 -10.10 -9.44 21.32
C LYS A 248 -11.40 -9.88 22.00
N SER A 249 -11.55 -9.66 23.30
CA SER A 249 -12.73 -10.09 24.10
C SER A 249 -13.71 -8.96 24.44
N GLY A 250 -13.44 -7.72 24.06
CA GLY A 250 -14.35 -6.58 24.35
C GLY A 250 -13.66 -5.22 24.27
N GLY A 251 -12.35 -5.20 24.35
CA GLY A 251 -11.56 -3.96 24.36
C GLY A 251 -11.67 -3.19 25.68
N PHE A 252 -11.20 -1.96 25.64
CA PHE A 252 -11.25 -1.00 26.76
C PHE A 252 -12.27 0.08 26.43
N ARG A 253 -13.10 0.44 27.40
CA ARG A 253 -14.13 1.46 27.22
C ARG A 253 -13.71 2.83 27.71
N THR A 254 -12.74 2.87 28.62
CA THR A 254 -12.14 4.12 29.13
C THR A 254 -10.62 3.99 29.20
N ILE A 255 -9.93 5.13 29.21
CA ILE A 255 -8.47 5.19 29.38
C ILE A 255 -8.07 4.66 30.75
N GLU A 256 -8.85 4.96 31.78
CA GLU A 256 -8.63 4.49 33.16
C GLU A 256 -8.70 2.96 33.24
N GLU A 257 -9.64 2.35 32.53
CA GLU A 257 -9.76 0.90 32.46
C GLU A 257 -8.52 0.25 31.83
N PHE A 258 -7.99 0.85 30.77
CA PHE A 258 -6.73 0.42 30.17
C PHE A 258 -5.56 0.61 31.14
N GLN A 259 -5.44 1.80 31.73
CA GLN A 259 -4.33 2.12 32.66
C GLN A 259 -4.31 1.14 33.84
N GLN A 260 -5.48 0.85 34.43
CA GLN A 260 -5.61 -0.12 35.52
C GLN A 260 -5.18 -1.53 35.05
N ALA A 261 -5.63 -1.98 33.89
CA ALA A 261 -5.26 -3.28 33.34
C ALA A 261 -3.76 -3.35 32.99
N ALA A 262 -3.19 -2.25 32.51
CA ALA A 262 -1.77 -2.15 32.19
C ALA A 262 -0.87 -1.99 33.44
N GLY A 263 -1.45 -1.68 34.62
CA GLY A 263 -0.72 -1.42 35.85
C GLY A 263 -0.06 -0.05 35.88
N LEU A 264 -0.57 0.92 35.10
CA LEU A 264 -0.03 2.26 35.02
C LEU A 264 -0.54 3.12 36.21
N THR A 265 0.37 3.64 36.99
CA THR A 265 0.06 4.55 38.13
C THR A 265 0.17 6.02 37.75
N GLN A 266 0.73 6.31 36.58
CA GLN A 266 0.90 7.63 36.00
C GLN A 266 0.46 7.61 34.53
N SER A 267 0.25 8.79 33.96
CA SER A 267 -0.04 8.91 32.53
C SER A 267 1.05 8.23 31.68
N ALA A 268 0.66 7.62 30.59
CA ALA A 268 1.61 7.06 29.62
C ALA A 268 2.57 8.15 29.12
N ALA A 269 3.78 7.75 28.73
CA ALA A 269 4.79 8.67 28.21
C ALA A 269 4.38 9.32 26.88
N VAL A 270 3.41 8.73 26.20
CA VAL A 270 2.82 9.21 24.93
C VAL A 270 1.32 9.35 25.07
N PRO A 271 0.68 10.18 24.24
CA PRO A 271 -0.77 10.23 24.14
C PRO A 271 -1.36 8.86 23.82
N ILE A 272 -2.34 8.45 24.61
CA ILE A 272 -3.14 7.24 24.35
C ILE A 272 -4.58 7.62 24.11
N GLY A 273 -5.26 6.85 23.28
CA GLY A 273 -6.65 7.05 22.92
C GLY A 273 -7.39 5.73 22.77
N LEU A 274 -8.69 5.84 22.62
CA LEU A 274 -9.59 4.71 22.36
C LEU A 274 -10.15 4.74 20.96
N ASN A 275 -9.84 5.77 20.20
CA ASN A 275 -10.37 6.01 18.88
C ASN A 275 -9.28 6.47 17.91
N SER A 276 -9.57 6.37 16.62
CA SER A 276 -8.61 6.62 15.54
C SER A 276 -9.20 7.49 14.45
N ASN A 277 -8.35 8.30 13.85
CA ASN A 277 -8.70 9.12 12.69
C ASN A 277 -7.98 8.66 11.42
N TYR A 278 -6.99 7.75 11.52
CA TYR A 278 -6.15 7.34 10.40
C TYR A 278 -6.29 5.85 10.14
N PHE A 279 -6.69 5.51 8.93
CA PHE A 279 -6.92 4.12 8.51
C PHE A 279 -6.20 3.82 7.20
N GLU A 280 -5.63 2.64 7.11
CA GLU A 280 -5.15 2.05 5.88
C GLU A 280 -6.23 1.14 5.31
N VAL A 281 -6.60 1.35 4.06
CA VAL A 281 -7.55 0.50 3.34
C VAL A 281 -6.80 -0.19 2.22
N LEU A 282 -6.76 -1.51 2.26
CA LEU A 282 -6.18 -2.36 1.23
C LEU A 282 -7.32 -3.00 0.45
N ILE A 283 -7.35 -2.77 -0.83
CA ILE A 283 -8.35 -3.37 -1.72
C ILE A 283 -7.62 -4.22 -2.76
N THR A 284 -7.96 -5.50 -2.78
CA THR A 284 -7.46 -6.44 -3.76
C THR A 284 -8.62 -6.83 -4.68
N VAL A 285 -8.50 -6.56 -5.96
CA VAL A 285 -9.49 -6.88 -6.99
C VAL A 285 -8.90 -7.92 -7.92
N LYS A 286 -9.64 -9.00 -8.12
CA LYS A 286 -9.46 -9.93 -9.24
C LYS A 286 -10.57 -9.65 -10.25
N TYR A 287 -10.20 -9.33 -11.48
CA TYR A 287 -11.16 -9.09 -12.56
C TYR A 287 -10.63 -9.69 -13.86
N ALA A 288 -11.38 -10.57 -14.45
CA ALA A 288 -10.94 -11.41 -15.57
C ALA A 288 -9.59 -12.09 -15.24
N ASN A 289 -8.53 -11.79 -15.99
CA ASN A 289 -7.19 -12.31 -15.75
C ASN A 289 -6.25 -11.29 -15.08
N HIS A 290 -6.79 -10.21 -14.52
CA HIS A 290 -6.01 -9.13 -13.94
C HIS A 290 -6.21 -9.06 -12.42
N TRP A 291 -5.11 -8.83 -11.72
CA TRP A 291 -5.11 -8.48 -10.32
C TRP A 291 -4.75 -7.01 -10.17
N GLN A 292 -5.45 -6.32 -9.31
CA GLN A 292 -5.16 -4.94 -8.94
C GLN A 292 -5.21 -4.80 -7.43
N ARG A 293 -4.14 -4.28 -6.84
CA ARG A 293 -4.11 -3.89 -5.44
C ARG A 293 -4.05 -2.37 -5.33
N VAL A 294 -4.90 -1.80 -4.47
CA VAL A 294 -4.89 -0.38 -4.15
C VAL A 294 -4.78 -0.25 -2.63
N ARG A 295 -3.76 0.47 -2.19
CA ARG A 295 -3.57 0.87 -0.79
C ARG A 295 -3.94 2.34 -0.68
N THR A 296 -4.87 2.68 0.19
CA THR A 296 -5.29 4.06 0.45
C THR A 296 -5.14 4.36 1.94
N ILE A 297 -4.51 5.48 2.26
CA ILE A 297 -4.48 6.03 3.62
C ILE A 297 -5.58 7.09 3.71
N LEU A 298 -6.51 6.87 4.61
CA LEU A 298 -7.65 7.74 4.88
C LEU A 298 -7.47 8.46 6.22
N ARG A 299 -7.73 9.77 6.23
CA ARG A 299 -8.00 10.50 7.45
C ARG A 299 -9.51 10.65 7.58
N ARG A 300 -10.07 10.13 8.66
CA ARG A 300 -11.48 10.31 9.05
C ARG A 300 -11.60 11.58 9.89
N ASP A 301 -12.47 12.47 9.48
CA ASP A 301 -12.91 13.60 10.28
C ASP A 301 -14.33 13.28 10.79
N ARG A 302 -14.45 13.18 12.10
CA ARG A 302 -15.70 12.77 12.77
C ARG A 302 -16.77 13.85 12.73
N GLY A 303 -16.42 15.05 12.28
CA GLY A 303 -17.32 16.20 12.29
C GLY A 303 -17.62 16.72 13.70
N THR A 304 -18.53 17.66 13.77
CA THR A 304 -19.17 18.09 15.04
C THR A 304 -20.34 17.16 15.36
N GLN A 305 -20.90 17.26 16.56
CA GLN A 305 -21.95 16.35 17.10
C GLN A 305 -23.15 16.10 16.16
N ASP A 306 -23.42 17.02 15.21
CA ASP A 306 -24.45 16.92 14.19
C ASP A 306 -23.91 17.05 12.76
N GLY A 307 -22.58 17.07 12.58
CA GLY A 307 -21.92 17.23 11.27
C GLY A 307 -21.67 15.88 10.59
N PRO A 308 -21.61 15.87 9.24
CA PRO A 308 -21.31 14.65 8.51
C PRO A 308 -19.88 14.19 8.76
N VAL A 309 -19.70 12.87 8.90
CA VAL A 309 -18.35 12.26 8.86
C VAL A 309 -17.75 12.46 7.47
N SER A 310 -16.55 12.98 7.41
CA SER A 310 -15.83 13.19 6.15
C SER A 310 -14.51 12.45 6.10
N PHE A 311 -13.98 12.24 4.90
CA PHE A 311 -12.73 11.53 4.68
C PHE A 311 -11.82 12.29 3.73
N ALA A 312 -10.57 12.46 4.12
CA ALA A 312 -9.52 12.91 3.23
C ALA A 312 -8.63 11.72 2.84
N VAL A 313 -8.30 11.62 1.56
CA VAL A 313 -7.29 10.69 1.06
C VAL A 313 -5.94 11.35 1.23
N LEU A 314 -5.08 10.80 2.08
CA LEU A 314 -3.73 11.29 2.29
C LEU A 314 -2.75 10.71 1.27
N ASN A 315 -2.90 9.41 0.99
CA ASN A 315 -2.07 8.71 0.03
C ASN A 315 -2.90 7.61 -0.66
N ARG A 316 -2.65 7.38 -1.94
CA ARG A 316 -3.22 6.26 -2.70
C ARG A 316 -2.19 5.68 -3.63
N VAL A 317 -1.81 4.44 -3.41
CA VAL A 317 -0.82 3.73 -4.20
C VAL A 317 -1.50 2.56 -4.92
N ARG A 318 -1.25 2.48 -6.23
CA ARG A 318 -1.60 1.31 -7.04
C ARG A 318 -0.38 0.39 -7.07
N SER A 319 -0.56 -0.84 -6.66
CA SER A 319 0.48 -1.85 -6.79
C SER A 319 -0.05 -2.98 -7.67
N PRO A 320 0.66 -3.41 -8.71
CA PRO A 320 0.40 -4.72 -9.25
C PRO A 320 0.64 -5.72 -8.11
N LEU A 321 -0.18 -6.76 -8.01
CA LEU A 321 0.22 -7.93 -7.23
C LEU A 321 1.45 -8.49 -7.97
N ILE A 322 2.60 -8.19 -7.44
CA ILE A 322 3.74 -9.08 -7.63
C ILE A 322 3.35 -10.26 -6.75
N ASP A 323 3.06 -11.41 -7.37
CA ASP A 323 2.92 -12.66 -6.64
C ASP A 323 4.04 -12.66 -5.61
N ASP A 324 3.66 -12.77 -4.33
CA ASP A 324 4.64 -12.89 -3.27
C ASP A 324 5.58 -13.98 -3.74
N LEU A 325 6.80 -13.56 -4.04
CA LEU A 325 7.87 -14.46 -4.43
C LEU A 325 8.01 -15.46 -3.29
N GLU A 326 7.52 -16.70 -3.53
CA GLU A 326 7.80 -17.86 -2.70
C GLU A 326 9.30 -18.00 -2.40
#